data_0590cff48b558e247926d12cd6272e8f
#
_entry.id   0590cff48b558e247926d12cd6272e8f
#
_cell.length_a   1.000
_cell.length_b   1.000
_cell.length_c   1.000
_cell.angle_alpha   90.00
_cell.angle_beta   90.00
_cell.angle_gamma   90.00
#
_symmetry.space_group_name_H-M   'P 1'
#
loop_
_entity.id
_entity.type
_entity.pdbx_description
1 polymer ?
#
loop_
_entity_poly.entity_id
_entity_poly.type
_entity_poly.pdbx_seq_one_letter_code
_entity_poly.pdbx_strand_id
1 'polypeptide(L)'
;MKKIALLTVLLALSGCVQVDDYREVVKTPAPAGLAGYWQSQGPQSEMVSPEAIATLVVTPEGDTLDCRQWQRVIALPGKLTQRSDDWYNVTNKRDVYSVEREGDTLEYAGMTMKRVERPTQECTDYLQKNPLETKLP
;
A
#
# COMPACT_ATOMS: atom_id res chain seq x y z
N MET A 1 -0.12 -28.94 35.08
CA MET A 1 0.65 -29.87 34.29
C MET A 1 0.28 -29.94 32.83
N LYS A 2 -1.00 -29.94 32.50
CA LYS A 2 -1.45 -29.95 31.11
C LYS A 2 -1.65 -28.55 30.50
N LYS A 3 -1.43 -27.50 31.28
CA LYS A 3 -1.72 -26.11 30.88
C LYS A 3 -0.63 -25.47 30.04
N ILE A 4 0.55 -26.08 29.96
CA ILE A 4 1.69 -25.51 29.25
C ILE A 4 1.58 -25.70 27.72
N ALA A 5 0.84 -26.72 27.29
CA ALA A 5 0.69 -27.01 25.86
C ALA A 5 -0.22 -26.04 25.11
N LEU A 6 -1.08 -25.30 25.83
CA LEU A 6 -2.01 -24.37 25.22
C LEU A 6 -1.39 -23.03 24.84
N LEU A 7 -0.30 -22.63 25.51
CA LEU A 7 0.39 -21.37 25.21
C LEU A 7 1.15 -21.41 23.91
N THR A 8 1.62 -22.58 23.47
CA THR A 8 2.44 -22.72 22.27
C THR A 8 1.61 -22.54 21.00
N VAL A 9 0.32 -22.87 21.05
CA VAL A 9 -0.57 -22.76 19.89
C VAL A 9 -0.94 -21.32 19.59
N LEU A 10 -1.03 -20.47 20.60
CA LEU A 10 -1.37 -19.06 20.42
C LEU A 10 -0.25 -18.26 19.75
N LEU A 11 1.01 -18.66 19.96
CA LEU A 11 2.15 -18.00 19.34
C LEU A 11 2.25 -18.32 17.83
N ALA A 12 1.75 -19.48 17.41
CA ALA A 12 1.78 -19.88 16.03
C ALA A 12 0.76 -19.13 15.15
N LEU A 13 -0.23 -18.49 15.77
CA LEU A 13 -1.28 -17.75 15.06
C LEU A 13 -0.92 -16.29 14.78
N SER A 14 0.17 -15.78 15.36
CA SER A 14 0.62 -14.41 15.18
C SER A 14 1.62 -14.27 14.04
N GLY A 15 1.30 -14.85 12.87
CA GLY A 15 2.17 -14.79 11.70
C GLY A 15 1.98 -13.49 10.92
N CYS A 16 3.04 -13.07 10.23
CA CYS A 16 2.96 -11.97 9.29
C CYS A 16 2.19 -12.38 8.03
N VAL A 17 1.49 -11.44 7.42
CA VAL A 17 0.85 -11.67 6.13
C VAL A 17 1.95 -11.81 5.08
N GLN A 18 1.98 -12.93 4.38
CA GLN A 18 2.97 -13.22 3.35
C GLN A 18 2.28 -13.60 2.04
N VAL A 19 2.92 -13.28 0.93
CA VAL A 19 2.45 -13.60 -0.40
C VAL A 19 3.56 -14.34 -1.14
N ASP A 20 3.29 -15.58 -1.53
CA ASP A 20 4.23 -16.41 -2.26
C ASP A 20 4.16 -16.17 -3.77
N ASP A 21 2.96 -15.91 -4.29
CA ASP A 21 2.74 -15.67 -5.72
C ASP A 21 1.81 -14.46 -5.89
N TYR A 22 2.35 -13.42 -6.50
CA TYR A 22 1.59 -12.19 -6.74
C TYR A 22 0.33 -12.44 -7.59
N ARG A 23 0.41 -13.37 -8.53
CA ARG A 23 -0.74 -13.66 -9.42
C ARG A 23 -1.93 -14.25 -8.67
N GLU A 24 -1.70 -14.87 -7.52
CA GLU A 24 -2.76 -15.44 -6.69
C GLU A 24 -3.41 -14.42 -5.76
N VAL A 25 -2.85 -13.23 -5.66
CA VAL A 25 -3.45 -12.18 -4.84
C VAL A 25 -4.77 -11.74 -5.48
N VAL A 26 -5.84 -11.82 -4.72
CA VAL A 26 -7.16 -11.41 -5.17
C VAL A 26 -7.29 -9.90 -5.05
N LYS A 27 -7.38 -9.23 -6.18
CA LYS A 27 -7.62 -7.79 -6.22
C LYS A 27 -9.04 -7.50 -5.71
N THR A 28 -9.16 -6.63 -4.73
CA THR A 28 -10.42 -6.27 -4.11
C THR A 28 -10.75 -4.82 -4.43
N PRO A 29 -11.96 -4.50 -4.88
CA PRO A 29 -12.34 -3.11 -5.12
C PRO A 29 -12.13 -2.25 -3.88
N ALA A 30 -11.69 -1.02 -4.09
CA ALA A 30 -11.41 -0.10 -2.99
C ALA A 30 -12.70 0.23 -2.23
N PRO A 31 -12.66 0.25 -0.90
CA PRO A 31 -13.80 0.71 -0.12
C PRO A 31 -14.04 2.20 -0.36
N ALA A 32 -15.23 2.66 -0.02
CA ALA A 32 -15.60 4.06 -0.20
C ALA A 32 -14.59 4.98 0.46
N GLY A 33 -14.10 5.96 -0.27
CA GLY A 33 -13.17 6.96 0.23
C GLY A 33 -11.70 6.58 0.16
N LEU A 34 -11.35 5.38 -0.30
CA LEU A 34 -9.94 4.99 -0.40
C LEU A 34 -9.36 5.26 -1.80
N ALA A 35 -10.15 5.14 -2.86
CA ALA A 35 -9.66 5.41 -4.21
C ALA A 35 -9.20 6.86 -4.33
N GLY A 36 -8.09 7.06 -5.02
CA GLY A 36 -7.52 8.40 -5.23
C GLY A 36 -6.01 8.40 -5.11
N TYR A 37 -5.48 9.56 -4.77
CA TYR A 37 -4.04 9.79 -4.64
C TYR A 37 -3.70 10.17 -3.22
N TRP A 38 -2.73 9.47 -2.62
CA TRP A 38 -2.27 9.73 -1.27
C TRP A 38 -0.78 10.01 -1.29
N GLN A 39 -0.34 11.01 -0.56
CA GLN A 39 1.05 11.43 -0.60
C GLN A 39 1.57 11.75 0.79
N SER A 40 2.80 11.32 1.06
CA SER A 40 3.49 11.64 2.30
C SER A 40 3.68 13.15 2.44
N GLN A 41 3.51 13.66 3.67
CA GLN A 41 3.62 15.08 3.96
C GLN A 41 4.87 15.32 4.81
N GLY A 42 5.90 15.88 4.20
CA GLY A 42 7.13 16.23 4.91
C GLY A 42 7.98 15.03 5.30
N PRO A 43 9.03 15.28 6.08
CA PRO A 43 9.95 14.23 6.51
C PRO A 43 9.26 13.20 7.41
N GLN A 44 9.62 11.93 7.22
CA GLN A 44 9.11 10.84 8.05
C GLN A 44 10.22 9.81 8.26
N SER A 45 10.20 9.15 9.40
CA SER A 45 11.25 8.21 9.81
C SER A 45 11.35 6.99 8.92
N GLU A 46 10.24 6.60 8.27
CA GLU A 46 10.21 5.42 7.40
C GLU A 46 10.75 5.70 6.00
N MET A 47 11.19 6.92 5.74
CA MET A 47 11.70 7.33 4.42
C MET A 47 13.21 7.39 4.42
N VAL A 48 13.82 7.11 3.26
CA VAL A 48 15.27 7.10 3.09
C VAL A 48 15.89 8.48 3.25
N SER A 49 15.11 9.52 3.09
CA SER A 49 15.57 10.90 3.19
C SER A 49 14.41 11.80 3.56
N PRO A 50 14.64 12.91 4.29
CA PRO A 50 13.60 13.92 4.50
C PRO A 50 13.06 14.53 3.21
N GLU A 51 13.79 14.43 2.11
CA GLU A 51 13.38 14.97 0.82
C GLU A 51 12.61 13.96 -0.03
N ALA A 52 12.54 12.70 0.41
CA ALA A 52 11.83 11.67 -0.32
C ALA A 52 10.32 11.92 -0.27
N ILE A 53 9.64 11.56 -1.35
CA ILE A 53 8.19 11.67 -1.45
C ILE A 53 7.63 10.30 -1.83
N ALA A 54 6.63 9.83 -1.10
CA ALA A 54 5.93 8.60 -1.42
C ALA A 54 4.50 8.94 -1.80
N THR A 55 4.03 8.34 -2.89
CA THR A 55 2.65 8.48 -3.37
C THR A 55 2.05 7.11 -3.53
N LEU A 56 0.85 6.92 -3.03
CA LEU A 56 0.06 5.71 -3.28
C LEU A 56 -1.14 6.10 -4.13
N VAL A 57 -1.24 5.48 -5.29
CA VAL A 57 -2.40 5.62 -6.18
C VAL A 57 -3.28 4.39 -5.98
N VAL A 58 -4.57 4.61 -5.76
CA VAL A 58 -5.55 3.53 -5.61
C VAL A 58 -6.69 3.77 -6.58
N THR A 59 -6.92 2.81 -7.49
CA THR A 59 -8.07 2.87 -8.39
C THR A 59 -9.32 2.31 -7.71
N PRO A 60 -10.51 2.66 -8.19
CA PRO A 60 -11.74 2.10 -7.62
C PRO A 60 -11.79 0.57 -7.65
N GLU A 61 -11.19 -0.06 -8.65
CA GLU A 61 -11.18 -1.51 -8.80
C GLU A 61 -10.09 -2.21 -7.98
N GLY A 62 -9.20 -1.45 -7.36
CA GLY A 62 -8.17 -2.01 -6.48
C GLY A 62 -6.80 -2.18 -7.10
N ASP A 63 -6.55 -1.58 -8.27
CA ASP A 63 -5.18 -1.46 -8.76
C ASP A 63 -4.47 -0.35 -8.02
N THR A 64 -3.20 -0.55 -7.75
CA THR A 64 -2.42 0.43 -7.01
C THR A 64 -1.11 0.73 -7.71
N LEU A 65 -0.53 1.87 -7.35
CA LEU A 65 0.85 2.19 -7.69
C LEU A 65 1.50 2.79 -6.45
N ASP A 66 2.58 2.16 -6.01
CA ASP A 66 3.43 2.68 -4.96
C ASP A 66 4.60 3.38 -5.65
N CYS A 67 4.57 4.72 -5.65
CA CYS A 67 5.54 5.53 -6.36
C CYS A 67 6.38 6.31 -5.35
N ARG A 68 7.64 5.99 -5.28
CA ARG A 68 8.58 6.65 -4.37
C ARG A 68 9.65 7.37 -5.16
N GLN A 69 9.96 8.58 -4.76
CA GLN A 69 10.95 9.38 -5.45
C GLN A 69 11.90 10.04 -4.47
N TRP A 70 13.17 9.82 -4.74
CA TRP A 70 14.32 10.47 -4.14
C TRP A 70 15.52 10.16 -5.03
N GLN A 71 16.06 11.16 -5.70
CA GLN A 71 17.10 11.01 -6.73
C GLN A 71 16.61 10.25 -7.97
N ARG A 72 15.72 9.30 -7.84
CA ARG A 72 15.09 8.59 -8.96
C ARG A 72 13.67 8.17 -8.55
N VAL A 73 12.90 7.72 -9.52
CA VAL A 73 11.54 7.22 -9.29
C VAL A 73 11.58 5.70 -9.25
N ILE A 74 11.03 5.14 -8.19
CA ILE A 74 10.78 3.70 -8.06
C ILE A 74 9.28 3.54 -7.92
N ALA A 75 8.64 2.95 -8.93
CA ALA A 75 7.20 2.77 -8.96
C ALA A 75 6.86 1.30 -9.14
N LEU A 76 6.04 0.78 -8.22
CA LEU A 76 5.64 -0.61 -8.19
C LEU A 76 4.13 -0.73 -8.30
N PRO A 77 3.62 -1.32 -9.40
CA PRO A 77 2.21 -1.67 -9.48
C PRO A 77 1.84 -2.69 -8.41
N GLY A 78 0.61 -2.66 -7.97
CA GLY A 78 0.15 -3.57 -6.95
C GLY A 78 -1.35 -3.84 -7.00
N LYS A 79 -1.80 -4.60 -6.03
CA LYS A 79 -3.20 -4.97 -5.85
C LYS A 79 -3.62 -4.66 -4.43
N LEU A 80 -4.75 -3.98 -4.30
CA LEU A 80 -5.42 -3.84 -3.03
C LEU A 80 -6.13 -5.16 -2.72
N THR A 81 -5.98 -5.66 -1.51
CA THR A 81 -6.63 -6.89 -1.09
C THR A 81 -7.10 -6.77 0.35
N GLN A 82 -8.14 -7.52 0.67
CA GLN A 82 -8.70 -7.56 2.02
C GLN A 82 -8.52 -8.96 2.61
N ARG A 83 -8.05 -9.01 3.86
CA ARG A 83 -7.98 -10.24 4.63
C ARG A 83 -8.62 -9.98 5.99
N SER A 84 -9.64 -10.77 6.31
CA SER A 84 -10.51 -10.48 7.45
C SER A 84 -11.06 -9.06 7.29
N ASP A 85 -10.91 -8.19 8.26
CA ASP A 85 -11.37 -6.81 8.16
C ASP A 85 -10.25 -5.84 7.79
N ASP A 86 -9.04 -6.35 7.53
CA ASP A 86 -7.87 -5.52 7.28
C ASP A 86 -7.58 -5.40 5.79
N TRP A 87 -7.09 -4.23 5.41
CA TRP A 87 -6.73 -3.92 4.03
C TRP A 87 -5.22 -3.89 3.86
N TYR A 88 -4.76 -4.40 2.72
CA TYR A 88 -3.34 -4.44 2.37
C TYR A 88 -3.14 -4.04 0.92
N ASN A 89 -1.99 -3.43 0.65
CA ASN A 89 -1.48 -3.27 -0.70
C ASN A 89 -0.35 -4.27 -0.90
N VAL A 90 -0.48 -5.11 -1.92
CA VAL A 90 0.55 -6.06 -2.29
C VAL A 90 1.18 -5.60 -3.59
N THR A 91 2.47 -5.26 -3.54
CA THR A 91 3.19 -4.82 -4.73
C THR A 91 3.58 -6.03 -5.60
N ASN A 92 3.92 -5.76 -6.86
CA ASN A 92 4.35 -6.83 -7.76
C ASN A 92 5.70 -7.45 -7.36
N LYS A 93 6.39 -6.87 -6.37
CA LYS A 93 7.58 -7.46 -5.73
C LYS A 93 7.23 -8.27 -4.49
N ARG A 94 5.94 -8.46 -4.24
CA ARG A 94 5.38 -9.23 -3.10
C ARG A 94 5.60 -8.56 -1.74
N ASP A 95 5.86 -7.25 -1.72
CA ASP A 95 5.80 -6.50 -0.49
C ASP A 95 4.34 -6.37 -0.05
N VAL A 96 4.07 -6.57 1.23
CA VAL A 96 2.72 -6.48 1.79
C VAL A 96 2.71 -5.36 2.81
N TYR A 97 1.93 -4.33 2.55
CA TYR A 97 1.81 -3.18 3.44
C TYR A 97 0.36 -3.00 3.87
N SER A 98 0.15 -2.82 5.16
CA SER A 98 -1.18 -2.51 5.67
C SER A 98 -1.62 -1.12 5.21
N VAL A 99 -2.93 -0.98 4.99
CA VAL A 99 -3.54 0.26 4.54
C VAL A 99 -4.66 0.60 5.51
N GLU A 100 -4.53 1.71 6.23
CA GLU A 100 -5.54 2.15 7.19
C GLU A 100 -5.90 3.61 6.93
N ARG A 101 -7.16 3.86 6.62
CA ARG A 101 -7.63 5.22 6.41
C ARG A 101 -8.34 5.74 7.64
N GLU A 102 -7.96 6.94 8.06
CA GLU A 102 -8.62 7.66 9.15
C GLU A 102 -8.95 9.07 8.65
N GLY A 103 -10.21 9.29 8.26
CA GLY A 103 -10.61 10.58 7.71
C GLY A 103 -9.81 10.95 6.46
N ASP A 104 -9.07 12.05 6.54
CA ASP A 104 -8.25 12.57 5.44
C ASP A 104 -6.83 12.02 5.43
N THR A 105 -6.49 11.13 6.36
CA THR A 105 -5.15 10.56 6.43
C THR A 105 -5.17 9.08 6.12
N LEU A 106 -4.03 8.60 5.64
CA LEU A 106 -3.80 7.20 5.34
C LEU A 106 -2.50 6.77 6.01
N GLU A 107 -2.57 5.71 6.81
CA GLU A 107 -1.37 5.06 7.31
C GLU A 107 -1.00 3.95 6.33
N TYR A 108 0.18 4.03 5.76
CA TYR A 108 0.65 3.12 4.75
C TYR A 108 2.16 2.92 4.85
N ALA A 109 2.60 1.67 4.97
CA ALA A 109 4.03 1.31 5.02
C ALA A 109 4.81 2.10 6.09
N GLY A 110 4.17 2.34 7.24
CA GLY A 110 4.78 3.13 8.32
C GLY A 110 4.75 4.63 8.10
N MET A 111 4.14 5.10 7.03
CA MET A 111 4.07 6.51 6.70
C MET A 111 2.65 7.04 6.87
N THR A 112 2.54 8.31 7.25
CA THR A 112 1.26 9.03 7.27
C THR A 112 1.14 9.84 5.98
N MET A 113 0.08 9.59 5.24
CA MET A 113 -0.18 10.25 3.97
C MET A 113 -1.47 11.06 4.03
N LYS A 114 -1.57 12.05 3.17
CA LYS A 114 -2.78 12.83 2.98
C LYS A 114 -3.26 12.74 1.54
N ARG A 115 -4.56 12.89 1.35
CA ARG A 115 -5.15 12.90 0.02
C ARG A 115 -4.67 14.13 -0.75
N VAL A 116 -4.30 13.92 -2.02
CA VAL A 116 -3.93 14.98 -2.95
C VAL A 116 -4.77 14.85 -4.21
N GLU A 117 -4.86 15.93 -4.98
CA GLU A 117 -5.68 15.93 -6.19
C GLU A 117 -5.02 15.20 -7.35
N ARG A 118 -3.69 15.15 -7.35
CA ARG A 118 -2.91 14.47 -8.38
C ARG A 118 -1.55 14.06 -7.83
N PRO A 119 -0.92 13.05 -8.43
CA PRO A 119 0.44 12.67 -8.06
C PRO A 119 1.45 13.75 -8.43
N THR A 120 2.69 13.57 -7.98
CA THR A 120 3.80 14.41 -8.47
C THR A 120 3.94 14.27 -9.98
N GLN A 121 4.62 15.24 -10.60
CA GLN A 121 4.83 15.19 -12.04
C GLN A 121 5.60 13.94 -12.46
N GLU A 122 6.60 13.54 -11.67
CA GLU A 122 7.39 12.35 -11.95
C GLU A 122 6.55 11.08 -11.95
N CYS A 123 5.66 10.95 -10.97
CA CYS A 123 4.76 9.80 -10.89
C CYS A 123 3.69 9.85 -11.98
N THR A 124 3.21 11.05 -12.33
CA THR A 124 2.29 11.23 -13.45
C THR A 124 2.92 10.80 -14.77
N ASP A 125 4.18 11.19 -15.00
CA ASP A 125 4.91 10.78 -16.20
C ASP A 125 5.08 9.27 -16.27
N TYR A 126 5.36 8.64 -15.13
CA TYR A 126 5.44 7.18 -15.08
C TYR A 126 4.12 6.53 -15.46
N LEU A 127 3.01 7.03 -14.93
CA LEU A 127 1.68 6.49 -15.21
C LEU A 127 1.27 6.65 -16.68
N GLN A 128 1.69 7.73 -17.32
CA GLN A 128 1.43 7.94 -18.74
C GLN A 128 2.13 6.91 -19.61
N LYS A 129 3.33 6.51 -19.22
CA LYS A 129 4.11 5.49 -19.93
C LYS A 129 3.74 4.07 -19.54
N ASN A 130 3.19 3.88 -18.34
CA ASN A 130 2.87 2.58 -17.76
C ASN A 130 1.47 2.64 -17.15
N PRO A 131 0.41 2.70 -17.97
CA PRO A 131 -0.95 2.82 -17.43
C PRO A 131 -1.35 1.58 -16.63
N LEU A 132 -2.10 1.82 -15.57
CA LEU A 132 -2.66 0.73 -14.76
C LEU A 132 -3.80 0.05 -15.52
N GLU A 133 -4.12 -1.20 -15.13
CA GLU A 133 -5.17 -1.97 -15.80
C GLU A 133 -6.52 -1.27 -15.75
N THR A 134 -6.81 -0.58 -14.64
CA THR A 134 -8.06 0.15 -14.48
C THR A 134 -7.80 1.64 -14.50
N LYS A 135 -8.84 2.38 -14.86
CA LYS A 135 -8.72 3.83 -14.99
C LYS A 135 -8.54 4.49 -13.63
N LEU A 136 -7.69 5.51 -13.61
CA LEU A 136 -7.50 6.34 -12.44
C LEU A 136 -8.77 7.13 -12.13
N PRO A 137 -9.00 7.40 -10.84
CA PRO A 137 -10.14 8.22 -10.45
C PRO A 137 -10.05 9.65 -10.94
#